data_cc2209b1b5e800be0dfca1171b18be6d
#
_entry.id   cc2209b1b5e800be0dfca1171b18be6d
#
_cell.length_a   1.000
_cell.length_b   1.000
_cell.length_c   1.000
_cell.angle_alpha   90.00
_cell.angle_beta   90.00
_cell.angle_gamma   90.00
#
_symmetry.space_group_name_H-M   'P 1'
#
loop_
_entity.id
_entity.type
_entity.pdbx_description
1 polymer ?
#
loop_
_entity_poly.entity_id
_entity_poly.type
_entity_poly.pdbx_seq_one_letter_code
_entity_poly.pdbx_strand_id
1 'polypeptide(L)'
;MTLHVFIAPEGIRSERWALAFTGAIILDADNLPADLPEADIYWLLSDSSNWQSITAQLAADNKRVVVLSSNEQQAQALLALAAGARGYAHCLCQAQTLVQIAQVVIARGFWVGPDLMKQMIGDVGKLL
;
A
#
# COMPACT_ATOMS: atom_id res chain seq x y z
N MET A 1 5.78 -7.48 -18.15
CA MET A 1 6.72 -7.13 -17.07
C MET A 1 6.02 -6.15 -16.13
N THR A 2 5.93 -6.47 -14.85
CA THR A 2 5.27 -5.59 -13.88
C THR A 2 6.27 -4.59 -13.31
N LEU A 3 5.84 -3.35 -13.13
CA LEU A 3 6.63 -2.29 -12.53
C LEU A 3 6.01 -1.90 -11.19
N HIS A 4 6.85 -1.79 -10.17
CA HIS A 4 6.44 -1.43 -8.82
C HIS A 4 7.18 -0.19 -8.35
N VAL A 5 6.45 0.75 -7.77
CA VAL A 5 7.01 1.97 -7.20
C VAL A 5 6.71 2.00 -5.71
N PHE A 6 7.75 2.22 -4.91
CA PHE A 6 7.60 2.40 -3.46
C PHE A 6 7.80 3.88 -3.12
N ILE A 7 6.86 4.44 -2.39
CA ILE A 7 6.89 5.83 -1.95
C ILE A 7 7.09 5.83 -0.45
N ALA A 8 8.22 6.33 0.01
CA ALA A 8 8.62 6.27 1.41
C ALA A 8 9.33 7.54 1.84
N PRO A 9 9.30 7.90 3.14
CA PRO A 9 10.12 8.98 3.65
C PRO A 9 11.60 8.71 3.40
N GLU A 10 12.39 9.77 3.30
CA GLU A 10 13.84 9.65 3.13
C GLU A 10 14.44 8.81 4.25
N GLY A 11 15.34 7.91 3.89
CA GLY A 11 16.01 7.03 4.85
C GLY A 11 15.26 5.75 5.18
N ILE A 12 14.00 5.61 4.80
CA ILE A 12 13.25 4.37 5.02
C ILE A 12 13.33 3.52 3.77
N ARG A 13 14.00 2.37 3.90
CA ARG A 13 14.19 1.41 2.80
C ARG A 13 14.09 -0.01 3.35
N SER A 14 13.72 -0.96 2.50
CA SER A 14 13.69 -2.38 2.86
C SER A 14 14.25 -3.21 1.72
N GLU A 15 15.15 -4.14 2.06
CA GLU A 15 15.68 -5.10 1.10
C GLU A 15 14.59 -5.99 0.53
N ARG A 16 13.51 -6.19 1.28
CA ARG A 16 12.39 -7.04 0.87
C ARG A 16 11.71 -6.53 -0.38
N TRP A 17 11.72 -5.22 -0.61
CA TRP A 17 11.11 -4.62 -1.78
C TRP A 17 11.80 -5.08 -3.07
N ALA A 18 13.13 -5.02 -3.09
CA ALA A 18 13.91 -5.47 -4.24
C ALA A 18 13.88 -6.99 -4.39
N LEU A 19 13.79 -7.72 -3.28
CA LEU A 19 13.63 -9.18 -3.31
C LEU A 19 12.28 -9.59 -3.90
N ALA A 20 11.23 -8.85 -3.56
CA ALA A 20 9.89 -9.13 -4.09
C ALA A 20 9.78 -8.74 -5.56
N PHE A 21 10.32 -7.58 -5.93
CA PHE A 21 10.12 -7.01 -7.26
C PHE A 21 11.44 -6.48 -7.81
N THR A 22 12.01 -7.23 -8.76
CA THR A 22 13.24 -6.82 -9.43
C THR A 22 13.00 -5.50 -10.18
N GLY A 23 13.87 -4.54 -9.97
CA GLY A 23 13.76 -3.24 -10.63
C GLY A 23 12.75 -2.30 -9.99
N ALA A 24 12.33 -2.58 -8.76
CA ALA A 24 11.43 -1.67 -8.03
C ALA A 24 12.08 -0.27 -7.91
N ILE A 25 11.25 0.75 -8.12
CA ILE A 25 11.67 2.15 -8.03
C ILE A 25 11.26 2.67 -6.66
N ILE A 26 12.15 3.42 -6.01
CA ILE A 26 11.86 4.04 -4.71
C ILE A 26 11.87 5.55 -4.87
N LEU A 27 10.78 6.20 -4.47
CA LEU A 27 10.62 7.64 -4.52
C LEU A 27 10.50 8.20 -3.10
N ASP A 28 11.00 9.42 -2.91
CA ASP A 28 10.86 10.15 -1.65
C ASP A 28 9.47 10.75 -1.55
N ALA A 29 8.74 10.39 -0.49
CA ALA A 29 7.37 10.88 -0.27
C ALA A 29 7.29 12.39 -0.10
N ASP A 30 8.36 13.03 0.40
CA ASP A 30 8.39 14.47 0.64
C ASP A 30 8.86 15.26 -0.59
N ASN A 31 9.30 14.57 -1.63
CA ASN A 31 9.83 15.21 -2.82
C ASN A 31 9.45 14.42 -4.09
N LEU A 32 8.15 14.20 -4.26
CA LEU A 32 7.64 13.45 -5.41
C LEU A 32 7.78 14.28 -6.69
N PRO A 33 8.21 13.66 -7.81
CA PRO A 33 8.22 14.35 -9.09
C PRO A 33 6.80 14.65 -9.56
N ALA A 34 6.66 15.69 -10.39
CA ALA A 34 5.36 16.07 -10.95
C ALA A 34 4.78 14.94 -11.81
N ASP A 35 5.64 14.26 -12.57
CA ASP A 35 5.26 13.11 -13.39
C ASP A 35 5.81 11.84 -12.74
N LEU A 36 4.94 11.01 -12.19
CA LEU A 36 5.34 9.74 -11.61
C LEU A 36 5.57 8.70 -12.70
N PRO A 37 6.54 7.79 -12.52
CA PRO A 37 6.67 6.64 -13.42
C PRO A 37 5.38 5.84 -13.43
N GLU A 38 4.97 5.36 -14.61
CA GLU A 38 3.86 4.42 -14.69
C GLU A 38 4.23 3.13 -13.98
N ALA A 39 3.33 2.64 -13.16
CA ALA A 39 3.55 1.41 -12.40
C ALA A 39 2.26 0.64 -12.26
N ASP A 40 2.39 -0.67 -12.10
CA ASP A 40 1.24 -1.54 -11.85
C ASP A 40 0.71 -1.34 -10.44
N ILE A 41 1.60 -1.11 -9.48
CA ILE A 41 1.24 -0.82 -8.10
C ILE A 41 2.17 0.24 -7.52
N TYR A 42 1.57 1.17 -6.75
CA TYR A 42 2.28 2.15 -5.93
C TYR A 42 2.14 1.72 -4.47
N TRP A 43 3.27 1.43 -3.83
CA TRP A 43 3.34 1.01 -2.44
C TRP A 43 3.71 2.23 -1.60
N LEU A 44 2.80 2.66 -0.74
CA LEU A 44 2.97 3.91 0.00
C LEU A 44 3.08 3.64 1.48
N LEU A 45 4.17 4.12 2.09
CA LEU A 45 4.36 3.97 3.53
C LEU A 45 3.54 5.02 4.29
N SER A 46 2.78 4.55 5.27
CA SER A 46 1.95 5.43 6.11
C SER A 46 2.77 6.26 7.10
N ASP A 47 4.10 6.03 7.17
CA ASP A 47 5.01 6.90 7.93
C ASP A 47 5.17 8.28 7.28
N SER A 48 4.77 8.43 6.02
CA SER A 48 4.72 9.73 5.35
C SER A 48 3.57 10.55 5.91
N SER A 49 3.82 11.81 6.26
CA SER A 49 2.79 12.67 6.88
C SER A 49 1.61 12.95 5.95
N ASN A 50 1.82 12.87 4.64
CA ASN A 50 0.81 13.14 3.62
C ASN A 50 0.31 11.88 2.91
N TRP A 51 0.41 10.72 3.54
CA TRP A 51 0.09 9.44 2.91
C TRP A 51 -1.37 9.35 2.44
N GLN A 52 -2.30 9.92 3.20
CA GLN A 52 -3.72 9.88 2.81
C GLN A 52 -3.97 10.71 1.55
N SER A 53 -3.38 11.88 1.48
CA SER A 53 -3.49 12.76 0.33
C SER A 53 -2.87 12.13 -0.93
N ILE A 54 -1.69 11.54 -0.80
CA ILE A 54 -1.03 10.84 -1.92
C ILE A 54 -1.89 9.67 -2.39
N THR A 55 -2.43 8.88 -1.45
CA THR A 55 -3.30 7.75 -1.78
C THR A 55 -4.52 8.23 -2.58
N ALA A 56 -5.17 9.27 -2.11
CA ALA A 56 -6.37 9.81 -2.77
C ALA A 56 -6.07 10.32 -4.17
N GLN A 57 -4.95 11.02 -4.36
CA GLN A 57 -4.54 11.52 -5.66
C GLN A 57 -4.25 10.40 -6.65
N LEU A 58 -3.51 9.38 -6.23
CA LEU A 58 -3.20 8.23 -7.07
C LEU A 58 -4.45 7.45 -7.43
N ALA A 59 -5.33 7.23 -6.46
CA ALA A 59 -6.58 6.51 -6.69
C ALA A 59 -7.50 7.27 -7.64
N ALA A 60 -7.53 8.60 -7.56
CA ALA A 60 -8.29 9.44 -8.48
C ALA A 60 -7.81 9.32 -9.92
N ASP A 61 -6.53 9.02 -10.11
CA ASP A 61 -5.92 8.76 -11.42
C ASP A 61 -5.99 7.29 -11.84
N ASN A 62 -6.82 6.50 -11.18
CA ASN A 62 -7.00 5.06 -11.42
C ASN A 62 -5.73 4.24 -11.20
N LYS A 63 -4.83 4.74 -10.34
CA LYS A 63 -3.64 3.99 -9.95
C LYS A 63 -3.98 3.02 -8.83
N ARG A 64 -3.29 1.88 -8.80
CA ARG A 64 -3.43 0.91 -7.71
C ARG A 64 -2.47 1.26 -6.60
N VAL A 65 -2.98 1.45 -5.39
CA VAL A 65 -2.19 1.85 -4.23
C VAL A 65 -2.34 0.80 -3.14
N VAL A 66 -1.21 0.39 -2.56
CA VAL A 66 -1.19 -0.43 -1.34
C VAL A 66 -0.49 0.38 -0.25
N VAL A 67 -1.15 0.55 0.88
CA VAL A 67 -0.56 1.26 2.01
C VAL A 67 0.17 0.27 2.91
N LEU A 68 1.44 0.57 3.22
CA LEU A 68 2.28 -0.22 4.10
C LEU A 68 2.47 0.51 5.41
N SER A 69 2.19 -0.15 6.53
CA SER A 69 2.23 0.48 7.85
C SER A 69 3.25 -0.19 8.75
N SER A 70 3.98 0.62 9.53
CA SER A 70 4.86 0.11 10.59
C SER A 70 4.08 -0.31 11.84
N ASN A 71 2.80 0.11 11.94
CA ASN A 71 1.93 -0.21 13.06
C ASN A 71 0.50 -0.39 12.53
N GLU A 72 0.18 -1.63 12.17
CA GLU A 72 -1.13 -1.94 11.61
C GLU A 72 -2.24 -1.68 12.62
N GLN A 73 -3.23 -0.91 12.20
CA GLN A 73 -4.41 -0.60 13.01
C GLN A 73 -5.65 -0.59 12.12
N GLN A 74 -6.77 -1.08 12.67
CA GLN A 74 -8.04 -1.10 11.96
C GLN A 74 -8.46 0.29 11.47
N ALA A 75 -8.32 1.30 12.33
CA ALA A 75 -8.68 2.67 11.96
C ALA A 75 -7.86 3.18 10.77
N GLN A 76 -6.56 2.89 10.76
CA GLN A 76 -5.69 3.28 9.65
C GLN A 76 -6.05 2.52 8.37
N ALA A 77 -6.35 1.23 8.48
CA ALA A 77 -6.77 0.42 7.33
C ALA A 77 -8.05 0.99 6.70
N LEU A 78 -9.02 1.38 7.53
CA LEU A 78 -10.27 1.97 7.05
C LEU A 78 -10.01 3.30 6.34
N LEU A 79 -9.12 4.13 6.88
CA LEU A 79 -8.73 5.39 6.23
C LEU A 79 -8.04 5.14 4.89
N ALA A 80 -7.17 4.13 4.82
CA ALA A 80 -6.49 3.77 3.58
C ALA A 80 -7.50 3.33 2.50
N LEU A 81 -8.41 2.44 2.86
CA LEU A 81 -9.44 1.96 1.92
C LEU A 81 -10.38 3.10 1.51
N ALA A 82 -10.75 3.96 2.44
CA ALA A 82 -11.61 5.12 2.16
C ALA A 82 -10.93 6.10 1.20
N ALA A 83 -9.61 6.24 1.28
CA ALA A 83 -8.83 7.07 0.36
C ALA A 83 -8.67 6.44 -1.02
N GLY A 84 -9.05 5.18 -1.19
CA GLY A 84 -8.99 4.48 -2.46
C GLY A 84 -7.89 3.44 -2.58
N ALA A 85 -7.18 3.13 -1.49
CA ALA A 85 -6.18 2.07 -1.52
C ALA A 85 -6.84 0.72 -1.78
N ARG A 86 -6.12 -0.14 -2.47
CA ARG A 86 -6.55 -1.51 -2.77
C ARG A 86 -5.97 -2.53 -1.81
N GLY A 87 -5.07 -2.11 -0.93
CA GLY A 87 -4.47 -2.99 0.04
C GLY A 87 -3.88 -2.24 1.21
N TYR A 88 -3.72 -2.97 2.32
CA TYR A 88 -3.12 -2.47 3.53
C TYR A 88 -2.39 -3.62 4.21
N ALA A 89 -1.10 -3.44 4.51
CA ALA A 89 -0.27 -4.49 5.08
C ALA A 89 0.84 -3.90 5.94
N HIS A 90 1.55 -4.78 6.66
CA HIS A 90 2.71 -4.36 7.44
C HIS A 90 3.91 -4.11 6.52
N CYS A 91 4.64 -3.03 6.77
CA CYS A 91 5.80 -2.66 5.94
C CYS A 91 6.95 -3.66 6.03
N LEU A 92 6.99 -4.48 7.08
CA LEU A 92 8.00 -5.53 7.26
C LEU A 92 7.50 -6.92 6.88
N CYS A 93 6.39 -7.03 6.16
CA CYS A 93 5.94 -8.34 5.70
C CYS A 93 6.98 -8.93 4.74
N GLN A 94 6.98 -10.26 4.63
CA GLN A 94 7.97 -10.96 3.82
C GLN A 94 7.81 -10.63 2.34
N ALA A 95 8.90 -10.76 1.58
CA ALA A 95 8.87 -10.54 0.14
C ALA A 95 7.82 -11.40 -0.56
N GLN A 96 7.67 -12.66 -0.13
CA GLN A 96 6.65 -13.54 -0.68
C GLN A 96 5.24 -13.00 -0.45
N THR A 97 4.99 -12.40 0.71
CA THR A 97 3.69 -11.77 1.02
C THR A 97 3.45 -10.58 0.10
N LEU A 98 4.46 -9.74 -0.14
CA LEU A 98 4.34 -8.63 -1.08
C LEU A 98 3.94 -9.11 -2.48
N VAL A 99 4.54 -10.21 -2.94
CA VAL A 99 4.19 -10.80 -4.24
C VAL A 99 2.73 -11.26 -4.26
N GLN A 100 2.26 -11.89 -3.18
CA GLN A 100 0.87 -12.33 -3.06
C GLN A 100 -0.10 -11.15 -3.09
N ILE A 101 0.22 -10.08 -2.36
CA ILE A 101 -0.59 -8.86 -2.36
C ILE A 101 -0.68 -8.29 -3.78
N ALA A 102 0.45 -8.22 -4.48
CA ALA A 102 0.50 -7.71 -5.84
C ALA A 102 -0.42 -8.50 -6.77
N GLN A 103 -0.40 -9.83 -6.67
CA GLN A 103 -1.25 -10.69 -7.49
C GLN A 103 -2.74 -10.39 -7.26
N VAL A 104 -3.14 -10.24 -6.01
CA VAL A 104 -4.53 -9.92 -5.66
C VAL A 104 -4.94 -8.55 -6.20
N VAL A 105 -4.11 -7.55 -5.98
CA VAL A 105 -4.41 -6.16 -6.34
C VAL A 105 -4.44 -5.97 -7.85
N ILE A 106 -3.51 -6.59 -8.58
CA ILE A 106 -3.49 -6.53 -10.05
C ILE A 106 -4.72 -7.22 -10.64
N ALA A 107 -5.20 -8.28 -9.99
CA ALA A 107 -6.44 -8.97 -10.39
C ALA A 107 -7.71 -8.22 -9.93
N ARG A 108 -7.58 -6.96 -9.51
CA ARG A 108 -8.67 -6.08 -9.07
C ARG A 108 -9.27 -6.48 -7.73
N GLY A 109 -8.54 -7.24 -6.92
CA GLY A 109 -8.96 -7.57 -5.57
C GLY A 109 -8.47 -6.55 -4.55
N PHE A 110 -8.86 -6.79 -3.31
CA PHE A 110 -8.42 -6.03 -2.16
C PHE A 110 -7.66 -6.94 -1.22
N TRP A 111 -6.60 -6.42 -0.60
CA TRP A 111 -5.83 -7.16 0.38
C TRP A 111 -5.87 -6.46 1.74
N VAL A 112 -6.31 -7.20 2.77
CA VAL A 112 -6.15 -6.82 4.17
C VAL A 112 -5.75 -8.10 4.90
N GLY A 113 -4.80 -8.01 5.83
CA GLY A 113 -4.37 -9.19 6.57
C GLY A 113 -5.52 -9.90 7.28
N PRO A 114 -5.44 -11.23 7.51
CA PRO A 114 -6.57 -12.00 8.02
C PRO A 114 -7.06 -11.54 9.39
N ASP A 115 -6.18 -11.19 10.31
CA ASP A 115 -6.58 -10.74 11.64
C ASP A 115 -7.34 -9.41 11.59
N LEU A 116 -6.85 -8.49 10.77
CA LEU A 116 -7.48 -7.19 10.60
C LEU A 116 -8.82 -7.33 9.88
N MET A 117 -8.89 -8.22 8.90
CA MET A 117 -10.13 -8.53 8.19
C MET A 117 -11.19 -9.06 9.16
N LYS A 118 -10.81 -9.94 10.07
CA LYS A 118 -11.73 -10.47 11.07
C LYS A 118 -12.28 -9.37 11.98
N GLN A 119 -11.42 -8.43 12.39
CA GLN A 119 -11.85 -7.29 13.21
C GLN A 119 -12.86 -6.44 12.47
N MET A 120 -12.61 -6.14 11.21
CA MET A 120 -13.50 -5.33 10.38
C MET A 120 -14.85 -6.00 10.18
N ILE A 121 -14.87 -7.29 9.90
CA ILE A 121 -16.09 -8.07 9.74
C ILE A 121 -16.85 -8.14 11.07
N GLY A 122 -16.14 -8.35 12.18
CA GLY A 122 -16.74 -8.38 13.51
C GLY A 122 -17.45 -7.08 13.86
N ASP A 123 -16.85 -5.94 13.53
CA ASP A 123 -17.47 -4.64 13.78
C ASP A 123 -18.71 -4.43 12.92
N VAL A 124 -18.67 -4.84 11.66
CA VAL A 124 -19.85 -4.79 10.78
C VAL A 124 -20.95 -5.68 11.33
N GLY A 125 -20.60 -6.88 11.82
CA GLY A 125 -21.56 -7.80 12.42
C GLY A 125 -22.27 -7.22 13.64
N LYS A 126 -21.58 -6.39 14.43
CA LYS A 126 -22.17 -5.74 15.60
C LYS A 126 -23.18 -4.65 15.24
N LEU A 127 -23.14 -4.12 14.04
CA LEU A 127 -24.08 -3.11 13.57
C LEU A 127 -25.38 -3.70 13.04
N LEU A 128 -25.39 -4.98 12.80
CA LEU A 128 -26.56 -5.71 12.32
C LEU A 128 -27.34 -6.28 13.51
#